data_734321bd4d4ee383d7cdce6a86fdecd6
#
_entry.id   734321bd4d4ee383d7cdce6a86fdecd6
#
_cell.length_a   1.000
_cell.length_b   1.000
_cell.length_c   1.000
_cell.angle_alpha   90.00
_cell.angle_beta   90.00
_cell.angle_gamma   90.00
#
_symmetry.space_group_name_H-M   'P 1'
#
loop_
_entity.id
_entity.type
_entity.pdbx_description
1 polymer ?
#
loop_
_entity_poly.entity_id
_entity_poly.type
_entity_poly.pdbx_seq_one_letter_code
_entity_poly.pdbx_strand_id
1 'polypeptide(L)'
;MDVQVYLINAFADNKYLGNPACVVPLQNWLSSEQMLNIAKNNNVAETAFFIKKENYFDLRWFTPDIEMDLCGHATLATAHCIVKHFNYSDKIIKFKSLSGDLNVSAVDGVYHLDLPKRVPIKSELPEYIYQSLSIKPKSVLKSRDYVLIYDSQDQIEQLSINRILFDKINLDTGGVVVTAKGNECDFVSRFFTPQATFLEDAVTGSSHCSLIPYWASILKKDKMIALQVSERGGKLFCINNLERISVGGSAMTVSKKKMSL
;
A
#
# COMPACT_ATOMS: atom_id res chain seq x y z
N MET A 1 2.02 -23.76 19.41
CA MET A 1 2.09 -22.40 19.96
C MET A 1 1.01 -21.57 19.29
N ASP A 2 0.23 -20.80 20.08
CA ASP A 2 -0.84 -19.99 19.49
C ASP A 2 -0.37 -18.55 19.29
N VAL A 3 -0.69 -17.97 18.14
CA VAL A 3 -0.49 -16.55 17.85
C VAL A 3 -1.83 -15.84 17.68
N GLN A 4 -1.88 -14.57 18.08
CA GLN A 4 -3.05 -13.73 17.85
C GLN A 4 -2.93 -13.08 16.47
N VAL A 5 -3.98 -13.16 15.66
CA VAL A 5 -4.05 -12.54 14.33
C VAL A 5 -5.19 -11.53 14.31
N TYR A 6 -4.90 -10.31 13.88
CA TYR A 6 -5.89 -9.24 13.66
C TYR A 6 -6.05 -9.01 12.16
N LEU A 7 -7.26 -9.14 11.63
CA LEU A 7 -7.57 -8.71 10.27
C LEU A 7 -8.02 -7.25 10.30
N ILE A 8 -7.29 -6.41 9.60
CA ILE A 8 -7.49 -4.96 9.59
C ILE A 8 -7.53 -4.46 8.15
N ASN A 9 -8.56 -3.70 7.80
CA ASN A 9 -8.64 -3.00 6.54
C ASN A 9 -8.01 -1.61 6.68
N ALA A 10 -6.90 -1.37 5.97
CA ALA A 10 -6.25 -0.08 5.87
C ALA A 10 -6.87 0.76 4.75
N PHE A 11 -6.88 2.08 4.89
CA PHE A 11 -7.49 3.04 3.96
C PHE A 11 -8.99 2.83 3.75
N ALA A 12 -9.65 2.21 4.75
CA ALA A 12 -11.08 1.96 4.77
C ALA A 12 -11.84 3.10 5.45
N ASP A 13 -13.05 3.36 4.98
CA ASP A 13 -14.02 4.22 5.63
C ASP A 13 -15.46 3.68 5.43
N ASN A 14 -16.47 4.50 5.69
CA ASN A 14 -17.86 4.08 5.52
C ASN A 14 -18.25 3.77 4.05
N LYS A 15 -17.48 4.23 3.08
CA LYS A 15 -17.74 4.06 1.63
C LYS A 15 -16.81 3.02 0.99
N TYR A 16 -15.57 2.89 1.49
CA TYR A 16 -14.53 2.08 0.88
C TYR A 16 -14.08 0.97 1.83
N LEU A 17 -13.93 -0.24 1.30
CA LEU A 17 -13.52 -1.41 2.08
C LEU A 17 -12.03 -1.43 2.42
N GLY A 18 -11.20 -0.67 1.69
CA GLY A 18 -9.77 -0.58 1.91
C GLY A 18 -9.00 -1.86 1.58
N ASN A 19 -7.74 -1.91 1.99
CA ASN A 19 -6.85 -3.02 1.75
C ASN A 19 -6.69 -3.87 3.02
N PRO A 20 -7.04 -5.18 2.98
CA PRO A 20 -6.91 -6.06 4.13
C PRO A 20 -5.45 -6.44 4.38
N ALA A 21 -5.03 -6.33 5.65
CA ALA A 21 -3.78 -6.88 6.14
C ALA A 21 -4.04 -7.69 7.41
N CYS A 22 -3.35 -8.81 7.57
CA CYS A 22 -3.27 -9.49 8.85
C CYS A 22 -2.12 -8.93 9.67
N VAL A 23 -2.33 -8.71 10.96
CA VAL A 23 -1.33 -8.18 11.89
C VAL A 23 -1.13 -9.19 13.02
N VAL A 24 0.10 -9.60 13.22
CA VAL A 24 0.50 -10.65 14.18
C VAL A 24 1.52 -10.09 15.17
N PRO A 25 1.13 -9.79 16.41
CA PRO A 25 2.06 -9.45 17.47
C PRO A 25 2.85 -10.69 17.92
N LEU A 26 4.17 -10.53 18.05
CA LEU A 26 5.07 -11.58 18.51
C LEU A 26 5.87 -11.11 19.73
N GLN A 27 6.30 -12.04 20.58
CA GLN A 27 7.28 -11.79 21.64
C GLN A 27 8.71 -11.98 21.14
N ASN A 28 8.92 -13.00 20.30
CA ASN A 28 10.19 -13.32 19.65
C ASN A 28 9.91 -13.62 18.17
N TRP A 29 10.90 -13.40 17.30
CA TRP A 29 10.77 -13.72 15.89
C TRP A 29 10.58 -15.23 15.68
N LEU A 30 9.62 -15.57 14.87
CA LEU A 30 9.51 -16.89 14.24
C LEU A 30 10.54 -17.00 13.10
N SER A 31 10.79 -18.18 12.59
CA SER A 31 11.56 -18.32 11.36
C SER A 31 10.82 -17.66 10.17
N SER A 32 11.58 -17.23 9.15
CA SER A 32 10.96 -16.65 7.94
C SER A 32 10.00 -17.63 7.27
N GLU A 33 10.32 -18.94 7.30
CA GLU A 33 9.45 -19.99 6.78
C GLU A 33 8.12 -20.08 7.55
N GLN A 34 8.17 -20.02 8.87
CA GLN A 34 6.95 -20.03 9.70
C GLN A 34 6.08 -18.80 9.43
N MET A 35 6.69 -17.59 9.33
CA MET A 35 5.98 -16.36 9.03
C MET A 35 5.37 -16.39 7.62
N LEU A 36 6.09 -16.92 6.62
CA LEU A 36 5.58 -17.12 5.27
C LEU A 36 4.39 -18.10 5.24
N ASN A 37 4.46 -19.20 5.99
CA ASN A 37 3.34 -20.14 6.10
C ASN A 37 2.10 -19.50 6.75
N ILE A 38 2.29 -18.67 7.78
CA ILE A 38 1.18 -17.91 8.39
C ILE A 38 0.57 -16.95 7.35
N ALA A 39 1.40 -16.24 6.57
CA ALA A 39 0.93 -15.32 5.53
C ALA A 39 0.13 -16.07 4.44
N LYS A 40 0.59 -17.22 3.98
CA LYS A 40 -0.15 -18.10 3.05
C LYS A 40 -1.52 -18.51 3.60
N ASN A 41 -1.58 -18.92 4.86
CA ASN A 41 -2.82 -19.36 5.51
C ASN A 41 -3.80 -18.21 5.76
N ASN A 42 -3.30 -16.99 5.92
CA ASN A 42 -4.14 -15.80 6.07
C ASN A 42 -4.83 -15.41 4.75
N ASN A 43 -4.22 -15.71 3.62
CA ASN A 43 -4.73 -15.46 2.26
C ASN A 43 -5.24 -14.01 2.06
N VAL A 44 -4.43 -13.06 2.49
CA VAL A 44 -4.59 -11.62 2.23
C VAL A 44 -3.33 -11.09 1.55
N ALA A 45 -3.40 -9.88 1.01
CA ALA A 45 -2.27 -9.28 0.30
C ALA A 45 -0.98 -9.34 1.14
N GLU A 46 -1.03 -8.87 2.40
CA GLU A 46 0.12 -8.94 3.32
C GLU A 46 -0.27 -9.29 4.74
N THR A 47 0.65 -10.00 5.40
CA THR A 47 0.67 -10.22 6.84
C THR A 47 1.86 -9.50 7.46
N ALA A 48 1.59 -8.59 8.38
CA ALA A 48 2.60 -7.88 9.16
C ALA A 48 2.86 -8.60 10.48
N PHE A 49 4.12 -8.76 10.82
CA PHE A 49 4.57 -9.27 12.12
C PHE A 49 5.32 -8.19 12.85
N PHE A 50 5.00 -7.96 14.12
CA PHE A 50 5.72 -6.96 14.89
C PHE A 50 6.12 -7.45 16.29
N ILE A 51 7.22 -6.91 16.80
CA ILE A 51 7.70 -7.10 18.17
C ILE A 51 7.81 -5.74 18.84
N LYS A 52 7.16 -5.58 20.00
CA LYS A 52 7.31 -4.36 20.81
C LYS A 52 8.69 -4.33 21.45
N LYS A 53 9.40 -3.23 21.27
CA LYS A 53 10.62 -2.85 21.99
C LYS A 53 10.31 -1.69 22.94
N GLU A 54 11.31 -1.23 23.67
CA GLU A 54 11.14 -0.16 24.66
C GLU A 54 10.55 1.12 24.06
N ASN A 55 11.13 1.63 22.94
CA ASN A 55 10.78 2.91 22.33
C ASN A 55 10.38 2.82 20.86
N TYR A 56 10.23 1.61 20.31
CA TYR A 56 9.86 1.38 18.91
C TYR A 56 9.27 -0.03 18.74
N PHE A 57 8.85 -0.36 17.52
CA PHE A 57 8.40 -1.69 17.14
C PHE A 57 9.26 -2.20 15.99
N ASP A 58 9.81 -3.42 16.11
CA ASP A 58 10.36 -4.13 14.95
C ASP A 58 9.20 -4.61 14.07
N LEU A 59 9.34 -4.50 12.75
CA LEU A 59 8.26 -4.78 11.80
C LEU A 59 8.78 -5.50 10.57
N ARG A 60 8.09 -6.58 10.18
CA ARG A 60 8.34 -7.37 8.97
C ARG A 60 7.03 -7.66 8.26
N TRP A 61 7.05 -7.74 6.93
CA TRP A 61 5.87 -8.00 6.10
C TRP A 61 6.09 -9.18 5.19
N PHE A 62 5.06 -9.99 5.02
CA PHE A 62 5.07 -11.15 4.15
C PHE A 62 3.81 -11.15 3.28
N THR A 63 3.99 -11.26 1.97
CA THR A 63 2.93 -11.72 1.06
C THR A 63 2.77 -13.23 1.21
N PRO A 64 1.79 -13.86 0.57
CA PRO A 64 1.77 -15.32 0.44
C PRO A 64 3.01 -15.92 -0.22
N ASP A 65 3.77 -15.13 -0.97
CA ASP A 65 4.86 -15.60 -1.82
C ASP A 65 6.25 -15.30 -1.23
N ILE A 66 6.46 -14.09 -0.71
CA ILE A 66 7.79 -13.59 -0.28
C ILE A 66 7.71 -12.65 0.92
N GLU A 67 8.85 -12.41 1.56
CA GLU A 67 9.03 -11.30 2.49
C GLU A 67 9.24 -9.99 1.71
N MET A 68 8.53 -8.94 2.10
CA MET A 68 8.62 -7.61 1.49
C MET A 68 9.56 -6.70 2.27
N ASP A 69 10.26 -5.83 1.56
CA ASP A 69 11.12 -4.79 2.14
C ASP A 69 10.32 -3.59 2.67
N LEU A 70 9.20 -3.25 2.03
CA LEU A 70 8.32 -2.14 2.40
C LEU A 70 6.87 -2.42 2.03
N CYS A 71 5.97 -2.25 3.00
CA CYS A 71 4.53 -2.35 2.77
C CYS A 71 3.77 -1.24 3.52
N GLY A 72 3.20 -0.27 2.78
CA GLY A 72 2.53 0.89 3.36
C GLY A 72 1.23 0.55 4.08
N HIS A 73 0.30 -0.19 3.42
CA HIS A 73 -1.01 -0.48 4.00
C HIS A 73 -0.92 -1.40 5.21
N ALA A 74 -0.01 -2.40 5.19
CA ALA A 74 0.18 -3.27 6.34
C ALA A 74 0.89 -2.56 7.51
N THR A 75 1.74 -1.54 7.24
CA THR A 75 2.29 -0.65 8.27
C THR A 75 1.19 0.18 8.92
N LEU A 76 0.29 0.75 8.12
CA LEU A 76 -0.85 1.52 8.61
C LEU A 76 -1.80 0.63 9.45
N ALA A 77 -2.08 -0.59 8.97
CA ALA A 77 -2.85 -1.58 9.72
C ALA A 77 -2.18 -1.95 11.05
N THR A 78 -0.84 -2.10 11.06
CA THR A 78 -0.08 -2.39 12.28
C THR A 78 -0.15 -1.22 13.26
N ALA A 79 -0.03 0.02 12.79
CA ALA A 79 -0.19 1.22 13.64
C ALA A 79 -1.59 1.27 14.27
N HIS A 80 -2.64 1.00 13.49
CA HIS A 80 -4.00 0.87 14.01
C HIS A 80 -4.12 -0.23 15.08
N CYS A 81 -3.54 -1.40 14.82
CA CYS A 81 -3.52 -2.50 15.78
C CYS A 81 -2.89 -2.07 17.12
N ILE A 82 -1.74 -1.42 17.06
CA ILE A 82 -0.99 -0.96 18.24
C ILE A 82 -1.81 0.06 19.03
N VAL A 83 -2.39 1.06 18.38
CA VAL A 83 -3.20 2.08 19.04
C VAL A 83 -4.47 1.48 19.65
N LYS A 84 -5.20 0.66 18.91
CA LYS A 84 -6.53 0.17 19.32
C LYS A 84 -6.49 -1.03 20.26
N HIS A 85 -5.50 -1.90 20.16
CA HIS A 85 -5.47 -3.17 20.90
C HIS A 85 -4.32 -3.27 21.92
N PHE A 86 -3.35 -2.35 21.89
CA PHE A 86 -2.22 -2.32 22.83
C PHE A 86 -2.15 -1.03 23.65
N ASN A 87 -3.21 -0.20 23.60
CA ASN A 87 -3.34 1.05 24.38
C ASN A 87 -2.14 2.00 24.22
N TYR A 88 -1.60 2.08 23.01
CA TYR A 88 -0.48 2.96 22.71
C TYR A 88 -0.98 4.41 22.55
N SER A 89 -0.42 5.33 23.31
CA SER A 89 -0.91 6.71 23.42
C SER A 89 0.00 7.76 22.76
N ASP A 90 1.22 7.39 22.36
CA ASP A 90 2.11 8.36 21.72
C ASP A 90 1.58 8.72 20.33
N LYS A 91 1.73 10.00 19.97
CA LYS A 91 1.29 10.52 18.67
C LYS A 91 2.07 9.95 17.49
N ILE A 92 3.29 9.45 17.71
CA ILE A 92 4.17 8.89 16.68
C ILE A 92 4.51 7.45 17.06
N ILE A 93 4.16 6.52 16.19
CA ILE A 93 4.54 5.12 16.30
C ILE A 93 5.80 4.93 15.45
N LYS A 94 6.89 4.49 16.07
CA LYS A 94 8.18 4.28 15.43
C LYS A 94 8.37 2.82 15.11
N PHE A 95 8.66 2.51 13.85
CA PHE A 95 8.97 1.17 13.38
C PHE A 95 10.41 1.07 12.90
N LYS A 96 11.04 -0.09 13.11
CA LYS A 96 12.27 -0.49 12.44
C LYS A 96 11.99 -1.68 11.52
N SER A 97 12.43 -1.57 10.29
CA SER A 97 12.21 -2.56 9.24
C SER A 97 13.46 -2.79 8.41
N LEU A 98 13.40 -3.72 7.46
CA LEU A 98 14.48 -3.92 6.47
C LEU A 98 14.73 -2.67 5.62
N SER A 99 13.72 -1.82 5.41
CA SER A 99 13.85 -0.54 4.70
C SER A 99 14.28 0.63 5.61
N GLY A 100 14.70 0.35 6.84
CA GLY A 100 15.07 1.36 7.82
C GLY A 100 13.91 1.81 8.71
N ASP A 101 14.03 3.01 9.26
CA ASP A 101 13.06 3.57 10.21
C ASP A 101 11.83 4.13 9.46
N LEU A 102 10.64 3.77 9.96
CA LEU A 102 9.36 4.28 9.48
C LEU A 102 8.61 4.92 10.65
N ASN A 103 7.99 6.06 10.40
CA ASN A 103 7.16 6.74 11.38
C ASN A 103 5.71 6.82 10.90
N VAL A 104 4.79 6.52 11.80
CA VAL A 104 3.36 6.71 11.58
C VAL A 104 2.82 7.64 12.64
N SER A 105 2.27 8.77 12.23
CA SER A 105 1.53 9.64 13.16
C SER A 105 0.06 9.25 13.18
N ALA A 106 -0.53 9.21 14.37
CA ALA A 106 -1.95 8.90 14.58
C ALA A 106 -2.66 10.15 15.11
N VAL A 107 -3.57 10.72 14.31
CA VAL A 107 -4.33 11.91 14.67
C VAL A 107 -5.80 11.70 14.27
N ASP A 108 -6.71 11.83 15.21
CA ASP A 108 -8.17 11.77 15.01
C ASP A 108 -8.65 10.52 14.22
N GLY A 109 -8.00 9.37 14.45
CA GLY A 109 -8.33 8.11 13.77
C GLY A 109 -7.76 7.96 12.36
N VAL A 110 -6.97 8.93 11.90
CA VAL A 110 -6.22 8.87 10.66
C VAL A 110 -4.75 8.58 10.98
N TYR A 111 -4.18 7.62 10.26
CA TYR A 111 -2.78 7.20 10.38
C TYR A 111 -2.01 7.71 9.17
N HIS A 112 -0.95 8.48 9.40
CA HIS A 112 -0.13 9.10 8.36
C HIS A 112 1.26 8.45 8.34
N LEU A 113 1.59 7.79 7.24
CA LEU A 113 2.93 7.27 6.97
C LEU A 113 3.79 8.36 6.36
N ASP A 114 4.99 8.53 6.90
CA ASP A 114 6.04 9.35 6.33
C ASP A 114 6.90 8.49 5.39
N LEU A 115 6.84 8.76 4.08
CA LEU A 115 7.47 7.98 3.03
C LEU A 115 8.43 8.82 2.18
N PRO A 116 9.41 8.19 1.49
CA PRO A 116 10.32 8.91 0.59
C PRO A 116 9.57 9.47 -0.61
N LYS A 117 9.94 10.68 -1.03
CA LYS A 117 9.49 11.26 -2.29
C LYS A 117 10.23 10.63 -3.46
N ARG A 118 9.52 10.18 -4.49
CA ARG A 118 10.07 9.55 -5.69
C ARG A 118 9.46 10.20 -6.93
N VAL A 119 10.02 11.33 -7.36
CA VAL A 119 9.52 12.06 -8.54
C VAL A 119 9.68 11.19 -9.79
N PRO A 120 8.58 10.84 -10.50
CA PRO A 120 8.68 10.00 -11.68
C PRO A 120 9.14 10.84 -12.89
N ILE A 121 9.96 10.25 -13.75
CA ILE A 121 10.49 10.86 -14.98
C ILE A 121 9.93 10.15 -16.22
N LYS A 122 9.96 10.80 -17.37
CA LYS A 122 9.55 10.19 -18.64
C LYS A 122 10.28 8.88 -18.90
N SER A 123 9.57 7.88 -19.36
CA SER A 123 10.09 6.55 -19.66
C SER A 123 9.38 5.93 -20.84
N GLU A 124 9.97 4.92 -21.43
CA GLU A 124 9.32 4.03 -22.38
C GLU A 124 8.58 2.92 -21.62
N LEU A 125 7.47 2.46 -22.18
CA LEU A 125 6.71 1.36 -21.62
C LEU A 125 7.13 0.04 -22.28
N PRO A 126 7.52 -1.00 -21.51
CA PRO A 126 7.80 -2.31 -22.07
C PRO A 126 6.61 -2.84 -22.88
N GLU A 127 6.91 -3.46 -24.02
CA GLU A 127 5.92 -3.91 -25.01
C GLU A 127 4.85 -4.83 -24.39
N TYR A 128 5.25 -5.77 -23.53
CA TYR A 128 4.30 -6.67 -22.86
C TYR A 128 3.32 -5.94 -21.95
N ILE A 129 3.77 -4.87 -21.24
CA ILE A 129 2.87 -4.03 -20.46
C ILE A 129 1.93 -3.30 -21.42
N TYR A 130 2.47 -2.64 -22.45
CA TYR A 130 1.66 -1.90 -23.42
C TYR A 130 0.57 -2.77 -24.06
N GLN A 131 0.95 -3.97 -24.53
CA GLN A 131 -0.02 -4.91 -25.14
C GLN A 131 -1.06 -5.44 -24.15
N SER A 132 -0.71 -5.56 -22.87
CA SER A 132 -1.63 -6.08 -21.85
C SER A 132 -2.77 -5.11 -21.49
N LEU A 133 -2.61 -3.81 -21.75
CA LEU A 133 -3.59 -2.78 -21.39
C LEU A 133 -4.74 -2.71 -22.39
N SER A 134 -5.99 -2.76 -21.95
CA SER A 134 -7.17 -2.56 -22.81
C SER A 134 -7.28 -1.12 -23.33
N ILE A 135 -6.85 -0.14 -22.53
CA ILE A 135 -6.81 1.30 -22.87
C ILE A 135 -5.35 1.76 -22.77
N LYS A 136 -4.87 2.45 -23.80
CA LYS A 136 -3.47 2.90 -23.84
C LYS A 136 -3.28 4.21 -23.07
N PRO A 137 -2.16 4.38 -22.34
CA PRO A 137 -1.92 5.60 -21.59
C PRO A 137 -1.57 6.78 -22.52
N LYS A 138 -1.90 7.99 -22.08
CA LYS A 138 -1.49 9.25 -22.73
C LYS A 138 0.00 9.53 -22.59
N SER A 139 0.56 9.18 -21.43
CA SER A 139 2.00 9.31 -21.18
C SER A 139 2.47 8.27 -20.16
N VAL A 140 3.77 7.99 -20.22
CA VAL A 140 4.44 7.00 -19.39
C VAL A 140 5.56 7.68 -18.63
N LEU A 141 5.53 7.51 -17.31
CA LEU A 141 6.59 7.93 -16.41
C LEU A 141 7.07 6.70 -15.63
N LYS A 142 8.23 6.81 -15.00
CA LYS A 142 8.80 5.75 -14.15
C LYS A 142 9.59 6.36 -13.00
N SER A 143 9.50 5.70 -11.85
CA SER A 143 10.44 5.81 -10.73
C SER A 143 10.78 4.39 -10.28
N ARG A 144 10.35 3.92 -9.12
CA ARG A 144 10.31 2.49 -8.79
C ARG A 144 9.27 1.78 -9.67
N ASP A 145 8.05 2.34 -9.70
CA ASP A 145 6.91 1.81 -10.45
C ASP A 145 6.77 2.54 -11.79
N TYR A 146 6.18 1.89 -12.79
CA TYR A 146 5.65 2.58 -13.97
C TYR A 146 4.41 3.38 -13.58
N VAL A 147 4.37 4.66 -13.99
CA VAL A 147 3.24 5.57 -13.72
C VAL A 147 2.61 5.94 -15.06
N LEU A 148 1.44 5.38 -15.32
CA LEU A 148 0.72 5.53 -16.58
C LEU A 148 -0.39 6.58 -16.41
N ILE A 149 -0.30 7.65 -17.20
CA ILE A 149 -1.23 8.79 -17.12
C ILE A 149 -2.34 8.63 -18.15
N TYR A 150 -3.57 8.79 -17.70
CA TYR A 150 -4.78 8.74 -18.52
C TYR A 150 -5.53 10.08 -18.48
N ASP A 151 -6.48 10.29 -19.42
CA ASP A 151 -7.21 11.54 -19.55
C ASP A 151 -8.37 11.68 -18.56
N SER A 152 -8.98 10.56 -18.12
CA SER A 152 -10.15 10.60 -17.24
C SER A 152 -10.20 9.44 -16.24
N GLN A 153 -10.95 9.64 -15.15
CA GLN A 153 -11.27 8.60 -14.18
C GLN A 153 -11.97 7.41 -14.82
N ASP A 154 -12.89 7.65 -15.77
CA ASP A 154 -13.63 6.58 -16.45
C ASP A 154 -12.70 5.61 -17.18
N GLN A 155 -11.61 6.11 -17.78
CA GLN A 155 -10.59 5.24 -18.40
C GLN A 155 -9.89 4.36 -17.36
N ILE A 156 -9.63 4.88 -16.17
CA ILE A 156 -9.02 4.11 -15.06
C ILE A 156 -9.98 3.01 -14.58
N GLU A 157 -11.26 3.33 -14.40
CA GLU A 157 -12.27 2.37 -13.94
C GLU A 157 -12.56 1.26 -14.95
N GLN A 158 -12.59 1.60 -16.26
CA GLN A 158 -12.85 0.65 -17.35
C GLN A 158 -11.62 -0.14 -17.79
N LEU A 159 -10.41 0.26 -17.32
CA LEU A 159 -9.19 -0.42 -17.70
C LEU A 159 -9.20 -1.88 -17.24
N SER A 160 -8.88 -2.78 -18.15
CA SER A 160 -8.59 -4.18 -17.86
C SER A 160 -7.19 -4.58 -18.30
N ILE A 161 -6.62 -5.54 -17.59
CA ILE A 161 -5.27 -6.07 -17.83
C ILE A 161 -5.37 -7.51 -18.37
N ASN A 162 -4.78 -7.75 -19.52
CA ASN A 162 -4.55 -9.13 -19.99
C ASN A 162 -3.40 -9.73 -19.19
N ARG A 163 -3.74 -10.53 -18.17
CA ARG A 163 -2.78 -11.12 -17.25
C ARG A 163 -1.75 -12.00 -17.94
N ILE A 164 -2.13 -12.77 -18.98
CA ILE A 164 -1.20 -13.65 -19.72
C ILE A 164 -0.06 -12.88 -20.36
N LEU A 165 -0.33 -11.67 -20.88
CA LEU A 165 0.69 -10.79 -21.43
C LEU A 165 1.46 -10.06 -20.34
N PHE A 166 0.74 -9.57 -19.32
CA PHE A 166 1.32 -8.80 -18.23
C PHE A 166 2.33 -9.62 -17.41
N ASP A 167 2.03 -10.89 -17.14
CA ASP A 167 2.90 -11.79 -16.36
C ASP A 167 4.16 -12.26 -17.15
N LYS A 168 4.33 -11.85 -18.41
CA LYS A 168 5.58 -12.10 -19.15
C LYS A 168 6.74 -11.19 -18.75
N ILE A 169 6.49 -10.15 -17.96
CA ILE A 169 7.53 -9.25 -17.46
C ILE A 169 7.72 -9.44 -15.96
N ASN A 170 8.97 -9.34 -15.52
CA ASN A 170 9.30 -9.22 -14.10
C ASN A 170 9.69 -7.77 -13.81
N LEU A 171 9.07 -7.17 -12.80
CA LEU A 171 9.34 -5.81 -12.32
C LEU A 171 10.00 -5.81 -10.93
N ASP A 172 10.52 -6.95 -10.49
CA ASP A 172 11.06 -7.15 -9.13
C ASP A 172 10.05 -6.72 -8.07
N THR A 173 10.39 -5.70 -7.25
CA THR A 173 9.50 -5.14 -6.22
C THR A 173 8.62 -4.01 -6.75
N GLY A 174 8.71 -3.66 -8.03
CA GLY A 174 7.91 -2.62 -8.67
C GLY A 174 6.59 -3.13 -9.22
N GLY A 175 5.77 -2.19 -9.67
CA GLY A 175 4.49 -2.47 -10.33
C GLY A 175 4.13 -1.41 -11.37
N VAL A 176 2.88 -1.43 -11.77
CA VAL A 176 2.30 -0.47 -12.71
C VAL A 176 1.14 0.24 -12.04
N VAL A 177 1.29 1.54 -11.81
CA VAL A 177 0.20 2.41 -11.36
C VAL A 177 -0.41 3.15 -12.54
N VAL A 178 -1.71 3.10 -12.65
CA VAL A 178 -2.49 3.90 -13.61
C VAL A 178 -3.19 5.01 -12.85
N THR A 179 -3.23 6.23 -13.43
CA THR A 179 -3.77 7.39 -12.71
C THR A 179 -4.37 8.43 -13.67
N ALA A 180 -5.38 9.12 -13.19
CA ALA A 180 -6.04 10.24 -13.85
C ALA A 180 -6.53 11.27 -12.82
N LYS A 181 -6.93 12.46 -13.30
CA LYS A 181 -7.66 13.42 -12.46
C LYS A 181 -8.97 12.79 -11.98
N GLY A 182 -9.28 12.99 -10.70
CA GLY A 182 -10.53 12.49 -10.12
C GLY A 182 -11.73 13.38 -10.44
N ASN A 183 -12.93 12.81 -10.44
CA ASN A 183 -14.19 13.53 -10.61
C ASN A 183 -14.62 14.23 -9.31
N GLU A 184 -14.50 13.51 -8.16
CA GLU A 184 -14.89 14.01 -6.82
C GLU A 184 -13.68 14.14 -5.86
N CYS A 185 -12.48 13.90 -6.35
CA CYS A 185 -11.24 13.99 -5.60
C CYS A 185 -10.13 14.59 -6.47
N ASP A 186 -8.94 14.78 -5.91
CA ASP A 186 -7.84 15.39 -6.66
C ASP A 186 -7.33 14.48 -7.77
N PHE A 187 -7.16 13.18 -7.48
CA PHE A 187 -6.77 12.18 -8.46
C PHE A 187 -7.24 10.78 -8.06
N VAL A 188 -7.30 9.89 -9.05
CA VAL A 188 -7.60 8.47 -8.86
C VAL A 188 -6.45 7.61 -9.34
N SER A 189 -6.37 6.38 -8.82
CA SER A 189 -5.37 5.38 -9.23
C SER A 189 -5.88 3.95 -9.13
N ARG A 190 -5.19 3.04 -9.83
CA ARG A 190 -5.20 1.59 -9.59
C ARG A 190 -3.78 1.07 -9.72
N PHE A 191 -3.45 -0.04 -9.05
CA PHE A 191 -2.10 -0.59 -9.02
C PHE A 191 -2.10 -2.08 -9.34
N PHE A 192 -1.20 -2.48 -10.24
CA PHE A 192 -1.09 -3.85 -10.73
C PHE A 192 0.35 -4.37 -10.60
N THR A 193 0.48 -5.64 -10.20
CA THR A 193 1.78 -6.31 -10.06
C THR A 193 1.81 -7.57 -10.91
N PRO A 194 2.73 -7.68 -11.89
CA PRO A 194 2.88 -8.88 -12.69
C PRO A 194 3.38 -10.05 -11.82
N GLN A 195 3.00 -11.27 -12.18
CA GLN A 195 3.41 -12.53 -11.54
C GLN A 195 3.01 -12.68 -10.05
N ALA A 196 2.34 -11.69 -9.47
CA ALA A 196 1.84 -11.78 -8.11
C ALA A 196 0.58 -12.65 -8.02
N THR A 197 0.35 -13.26 -6.84
CA THR A 197 -0.90 -13.99 -6.55
C THR A 197 -2.12 -13.11 -6.82
N PHE A 198 -2.10 -11.86 -6.35
CA PHE A 198 -3.11 -10.86 -6.61
C PHE A 198 -2.61 -9.89 -7.69
N LEU A 199 -3.27 -9.89 -8.85
CA LEU A 199 -2.92 -9.01 -9.98
C LEU A 199 -3.07 -7.53 -9.61
N GLU A 200 -4.16 -7.17 -8.93
CA GLU A 200 -4.45 -5.81 -8.50
C GLU A 200 -4.37 -5.68 -6.99
N ASP A 201 -3.59 -4.73 -6.52
CA ASP A 201 -3.53 -4.35 -5.11
C ASP A 201 -4.66 -3.37 -4.78
N ALA A 202 -5.45 -3.67 -3.76
CA ALA A 202 -6.67 -2.94 -3.44
C ALA A 202 -6.41 -1.47 -3.10
N VAL A 203 -5.39 -1.16 -2.29
CA VAL A 203 -4.94 0.20 -1.99
C VAL A 203 -3.44 0.21 -1.69
N THR A 204 -2.68 0.93 -2.50
CA THR A 204 -1.22 0.89 -2.52
C THR A 204 -0.62 2.19 -1.99
N GLY A 205 -0.23 2.21 -0.73
CA GLY A 205 0.41 3.40 -0.13
C GLY A 205 1.72 3.78 -0.80
N SER A 206 2.56 2.80 -1.17
CA SER A 206 3.91 3.03 -1.73
C SER A 206 3.90 3.66 -3.14
N SER A 207 2.89 3.41 -3.96
CA SER A 207 2.75 4.05 -5.28
C SER A 207 2.58 5.57 -5.16
N HIS A 208 2.06 6.03 -4.01
CA HIS A 208 1.87 7.46 -3.73
C HIS A 208 3.18 8.21 -3.49
N CYS A 209 4.31 7.50 -3.28
CA CYS A 209 5.63 8.11 -3.34
C CYS A 209 5.89 8.83 -4.68
N SER A 210 5.29 8.35 -5.76
CA SER A 210 5.39 8.93 -7.10
C SER A 210 4.16 9.75 -7.48
N LEU A 211 2.96 9.31 -7.10
CA LEU A 211 1.71 10.00 -7.45
C LEU A 211 1.59 11.38 -6.79
N ILE A 212 1.96 11.49 -5.51
CA ILE A 212 1.86 12.76 -4.77
C ILE A 212 2.72 13.85 -5.41
N PRO A 213 4.04 13.69 -5.65
CA PRO A 213 4.82 14.76 -6.28
C PRO A 213 4.38 15.06 -7.71
N TYR A 214 3.93 14.06 -8.47
CA TYR A 214 3.38 14.25 -9.81
C TYR A 214 2.13 15.14 -9.77
N TRP A 215 1.11 14.74 -9.00
CA TRP A 215 -0.16 15.47 -8.95
C TRP A 215 -0.04 16.83 -8.25
N ALA A 216 0.81 16.95 -7.23
CA ALA A 216 1.11 18.24 -6.62
C ALA A 216 1.68 19.24 -7.63
N SER A 217 2.56 18.78 -8.53
CA SER A 217 3.10 19.61 -9.61
C SER A 217 2.02 20.03 -10.63
N ILE A 218 1.10 19.12 -10.99
CA ILE A 218 0.02 19.40 -11.97
C ILE A 218 -1.05 20.31 -11.37
N LEU A 219 -1.49 19.99 -10.14
CA LEU A 219 -2.61 20.71 -9.49
C LEU A 219 -2.17 21.99 -8.76
N LYS A 220 -0.85 22.19 -8.58
CA LYS A 220 -0.27 23.30 -7.78
C LYS A 220 -0.78 23.30 -6.35
N LYS A 221 -0.81 22.11 -5.72
CA LYS A 221 -1.47 21.89 -4.44
C LYS A 221 -0.70 20.82 -3.66
N ASP A 222 -0.36 21.07 -2.40
CA ASP A 222 0.43 20.12 -1.58
C ASP A 222 -0.43 19.16 -0.75
N LYS A 223 -1.68 19.53 -0.45
CA LYS A 223 -2.63 18.67 0.27
C LYS A 223 -3.71 18.21 -0.69
N MET A 224 -3.83 16.90 -0.85
CA MET A 224 -4.73 16.27 -1.83
C MET A 224 -5.49 15.11 -1.22
N ILE A 225 -6.64 14.80 -1.79
CA ILE A 225 -7.41 13.60 -1.53
C ILE A 225 -7.32 12.72 -2.77
N ALA A 226 -6.87 11.47 -2.60
CA ALA A 226 -6.83 10.48 -3.65
C ALA A 226 -7.82 9.34 -3.37
N LEU A 227 -8.33 8.73 -4.44
CA LEU A 227 -9.06 7.47 -4.36
C LEU A 227 -8.32 6.42 -5.18
N GLN A 228 -8.06 5.26 -4.60
CA GLN A 228 -7.72 4.08 -5.39
C GLN A 228 -9.02 3.37 -5.73
N VAL A 229 -9.35 3.37 -7.04
CA VAL A 229 -10.66 2.90 -7.56
C VAL A 229 -10.61 1.44 -7.99
N SER A 230 -9.97 0.59 -7.17
CA SER A 230 -10.09 -0.85 -7.26
C SER A 230 -11.50 -1.30 -6.87
N GLU A 231 -11.84 -2.59 -7.05
CA GLU A 231 -13.12 -3.17 -6.62
C GLU A 231 -13.43 -2.87 -5.13
N ARG A 232 -12.42 -2.92 -4.25
CA ARG A 232 -12.59 -2.63 -2.82
C ARG A 232 -12.61 -1.13 -2.51
N GLY A 233 -11.90 -0.37 -3.31
CA GLY A 233 -11.72 1.06 -3.13
C GLY A 233 -10.96 1.45 -1.86
N GLY A 234 -10.40 2.65 -1.87
CA GLY A 234 -9.79 3.23 -0.67
C GLY A 234 -9.52 4.72 -0.81
N LYS A 235 -9.56 5.42 0.32
CA LYS A 235 -9.36 6.86 0.42
C LYS A 235 -8.03 7.18 1.09
N LEU A 236 -7.26 8.04 0.44
CA LEU A 236 -5.94 8.44 0.90
C LEU A 236 -5.86 9.96 1.06
N PHE A 237 -5.32 10.39 2.19
CA PHE A 237 -4.98 11.79 2.46
C PHE A 237 -3.50 11.98 2.13
N CYS A 238 -3.24 12.79 1.12
CA CYS A 238 -1.91 12.95 0.52
C CYS A 238 -1.33 14.31 0.86
N ILE A 239 -0.08 14.34 1.34
CA ILE A 239 0.64 15.60 1.61
C ILE A 239 2.01 15.54 0.92
N ASN A 240 2.28 16.52 0.07
CA ASN A 240 3.58 16.72 -0.57
C ASN A 240 4.43 17.64 0.30
N ASN A 241 5.36 17.09 1.06
CA ASN A 241 6.35 17.87 1.81
C ASN A 241 7.60 18.12 0.94
N LEU A 242 8.55 18.92 1.43
CA LEU A 242 9.74 19.28 0.66
C LEU A 242 10.51 18.05 0.17
N GLU A 243 10.99 17.21 1.11
CA GLU A 243 11.86 16.06 0.82
C GLU A 243 11.12 14.71 0.92
N ARG A 244 9.98 14.67 1.56
CA ARG A 244 9.21 13.46 1.84
C ARG A 244 7.75 13.65 1.46
N ILE A 245 6.97 12.59 1.55
CA ILE A 245 5.52 12.66 1.38
C ILE A 245 4.83 12.04 2.59
N SER A 246 3.59 12.43 2.84
CA SER A 246 2.75 11.76 3.82
C SER A 246 1.54 11.12 3.13
N VAL A 247 1.35 9.85 3.41
CA VAL A 247 0.18 9.07 2.96
C VAL A 247 -0.66 8.71 4.17
N GLY A 248 -1.84 9.30 4.27
CA GLY A 248 -2.76 9.08 5.38
C GLY A 248 -3.99 8.28 5.00
N GLY A 249 -4.52 7.55 5.97
CA GLY A 249 -5.79 6.83 5.83
C GLY A 249 -6.34 6.36 7.15
N SER A 250 -7.65 6.10 7.19
CA SER A 250 -8.29 5.44 8.33
C SER A 250 -8.09 3.93 8.24
N ALA A 251 -8.29 3.23 9.35
CA ALA A 251 -8.25 1.78 9.37
C ALA A 251 -9.34 1.22 10.30
N MET A 252 -9.76 0.00 10.00
CA MET A 252 -10.83 -0.67 10.74
C MET A 252 -10.47 -2.12 11.04
N THR A 253 -10.56 -2.53 12.31
CA THR A 253 -10.42 -3.93 12.70
C THR A 253 -11.67 -4.70 12.26
N VAL A 254 -11.48 -5.73 11.41
CA VAL A 254 -12.55 -6.61 10.92
C VAL A 254 -12.75 -7.78 11.86
N SER A 255 -11.67 -8.44 12.25
CA SER A 255 -11.73 -9.61 13.13
C SER A 255 -10.45 -9.81 13.93
N LYS A 256 -10.58 -10.63 14.97
CA LYS A 256 -9.49 -11.07 15.83
C LYS A 256 -9.64 -12.57 16.05
N LYS A 257 -8.63 -13.35 15.71
CA LYS A 257 -8.63 -14.81 15.86
C LYS A 257 -7.32 -15.32 16.46
N LYS A 258 -7.35 -16.47 17.13
CA LYS A 258 -6.14 -17.24 17.47
C LYS A 258 -5.84 -18.22 16.34
N MET A 259 -4.58 -18.39 16.04
CA MET A 259 -4.09 -19.36 15.07
C MET A 259 -3.07 -20.26 15.78
N SER A 260 -3.24 -21.57 15.72
CA SER A 260 -2.25 -22.56 16.18
C SER A 260 -1.19 -22.75 15.10
N LEU A 261 0.09 -22.75 15.51
CA LEU A 261 1.28 -22.93 14.66
C LEU A 261 1.69 -24.40 14.63
#